data_b6bc60715348032878fc5d3324e3e436
#
_entry.id   b6bc60715348032878fc5d3324e3e436
#
_cell.length_a   1.000
_cell.length_b   1.000
_cell.length_c   1.000
_cell.angle_alpha   90.00
_cell.angle_beta   90.00
_cell.angle_gamma   90.00
#
_symmetry.space_group_name_H-M   'P 1'
#
loop_
_entity.id
_entity.type
_entity.pdbx_description
1 polymer ?
#
loop_
_entity_poly.entity_id
_entity_poly.type
_entity_poly.pdbx_seq_one_letter_code
_entity_poly.pdbx_strand_id
1 'polypeptide(L)'
;ALGSDEIRPISGTPYQYWGGLGMMVVESTDTLWIMKLEKEYQQALAWIQAELRFDLNHFTSVFETIIRMVGGLLSGYALTQDPVYLQKAEDLADRLMASYEGLLNHPNVNLATGAGSQVEKKSSLAEIATNYVEFMYTTIMIVVLDICRKSRGILSIGRRPNRLLNS
;
A
#
# COMPACT_ATOMS: atom_id res chain seq x y z
N ALA A 1 -17.85 -7.38 9.14
CA ALA A 1 -17.37 -7.34 7.75
C ALA A 1 -16.16 -6.43 7.55
N LEU A 2 -15.77 -5.63 8.56
CA LEU A 2 -14.54 -4.83 8.48
C LEU A 2 -13.34 -5.77 8.29
N GLY A 3 -12.48 -5.46 7.33
CA GLY A 3 -11.31 -6.29 6.99
C GLY A 3 -11.58 -7.46 6.05
N SER A 4 -12.79 -7.62 5.54
CA SER A 4 -13.03 -8.59 4.47
C SER A 4 -12.63 -8.05 3.11
N ASP A 5 -12.31 -8.97 2.19
CA ASP A 5 -11.97 -8.59 0.82
C ASP A 5 -13.22 -8.14 0.05
N GLU A 6 -14.33 -8.83 0.26
CA GLU A 6 -15.60 -8.57 -0.42
C GLU A 6 -16.80 -8.81 0.52
N ILE A 7 -17.95 -8.28 0.15
CA ILE A 7 -19.24 -8.62 0.74
C ILE A 7 -20.13 -9.22 -0.34
N ARG A 8 -20.76 -10.35 -0.01
CA ARG A 8 -21.81 -10.91 -0.87
C ARG A 8 -23.05 -10.03 -0.79
N PRO A 9 -23.49 -9.39 -1.88
CA PRO A 9 -24.48 -8.32 -1.80
C PRO A 9 -25.87 -8.78 -1.36
N ILE A 10 -26.23 -10.04 -1.62
CA ILE A 10 -27.56 -10.59 -1.27
C ILE A 10 -27.61 -11.01 0.20
N SER A 11 -26.57 -11.71 0.69
CA SER A 11 -26.58 -12.24 2.05
C SER A 11 -25.94 -11.31 3.09
N GLY A 12 -25.20 -10.29 2.65
CA GLY A 12 -24.44 -9.41 3.53
C GLY A 12 -23.25 -10.10 4.23
N THR A 13 -22.90 -11.34 3.84
CA THR A 13 -21.83 -12.10 4.48
C THR A 13 -20.46 -11.74 3.90
N PRO A 14 -19.40 -11.67 4.74
CA PRO A 14 -18.05 -11.43 4.27
C PRO A 14 -17.52 -12.57 3.39
N TYR A 15 -16.64 -12.24 2.45
CA TYR A 15 -15.97 -13.18 1.58
C TYR A 15 -14.49 -12.82 1.40
N GLN A 16 -13.62 -13.82 1.49
CA GLN A 16 -12.16 -13.64 1.46
C GLN A 16 -11.58 -14.21 0.15
N TYR A 17 -11.96 -13.60 -0.96
CA TYR A 17 -11.51 -14.06 -2.29
C TYR A 17 -10.00 -13.88 -2.49
N TRP A 18 -9.44 -12.83 -1.94
CA TRP A 18 -8.03 -12.44 -2.06
C TRP A 18 -7.18 -12.91 -0.88
N GLY A 19 -7.67 -13.89 -0.12
CA GLY A 19 -6.93 -14.46 1.01
C GLY A 19 -6.94 -13.61 2.28
N GLY A 20 -7.79 -12.60 2.36
CA GLY A 20 -7.91 -11.74 3.54
C GLY A 20 -7.04 -10.49 3.48
N LEU A 21 -6.82 -9.95 2.29
CA LEU A 21 -6.10 -8.68 2.08
C LEU A 21 -6.83 -7.45 2.63
N GLY A 22 -8.12 -7.58 3.00
CA GLY A 22 -8.91 -6.45 3.47
C GLY A 22 -9.21 -5.43 2.38
N MET A 23 -9.37 -5.89 1.16
CA MET A 23 -9.47 -5.07 -0.05
C MET A 23 -10.56 -4.02 0.05
N MET A 24 -11.75 -4.37 0.57
CA MET A 24 -12.84 -3.40 0.76
C MET A 24 -12.47 -2.21 1.64
N VAL A 25 -11.70 -2.43 2.70
CA VAL A 25 -11.31 -1.35 3.60
C VAL A 25 -10.37 -0.40 2.89
N VAL A 26 -9.34 -0.92 2.24
CA VAL A 26 -8.35 -0.10 1.54
C VAL A 26 -8.99 0.68 0.39
N GLU A 27 -9.79 0.03 -0.46
CA GLU A 27 -10.45 0.68 -1.61
C GLU A 27 -11.52 1.70 -1.20
N SER A 28 -12.04 1.65 0.01
CA SER A 28 -13.06 2.60 0.47
C SER A 28 -12.50 3.84 1.17
N THR A 29 -11.24 3.83 1.59
CA THR A 29 -10.70 4.91 2.45
C THR A 29 -10.70 6.28 1.81
N ASP A 30 -10.36 6.40 0.55
CA ASP A 30 -10.39 7.66 -0.20
C ASP A 30 -11.83 8.18 -0.37
N THR A 31 -12.76 7.29 -0.69
CA THR A 31 -14.19 7.62 -0.78
C THR A 31 -14.73 8.10 0.56
N LEU A 32 -14.43 7.40 1.66
CA LEU A 32 -14.85 7.80 3.01
C LEU A 32 -14.31 9.19 3.38
N TRP A 33 -13.05 9.45 3.05
CA TRP A 33 -12.41 10.75 3.26
C TRP A 33 -13.08 11.87 2.46
N ILE A 34 -13.27 11.67 1.16
CA ILE A 34 -13.88 12.66 0.26
C ILE A 34 -15.33 12.96 0.66
N MET A 35 -16.08 11.92 1.05
CA MET A 35 -17.47 12.06 1.51
C MET A 35 -17.58 12.61 2.94
N LYS A 36 -16.46 12.82 3.64
CA LYS A 36 -16.41 13.30 5.04
C LYS A 36 -17.17 12.39 6.01
N LEU A 37 -17.12 11.09 5.77
CA LEU A 37 -17.65 10.05 6.65
C LEU A 37 -16.60 9.74 7.73
N GLU A 38 -16.40 10.72 8.64
CA GLU A 38 -15.27 10.75 9.57
C GLU A 38 -15.20 9.49 10.46
N LYS A 39 -16.35 9.08 10.99
CA LYS A 39 -16.41 7.91 11.88
C LYS A 39 -15.98 6.63 11.18
N GLU A 40 -16.49 6.39 9.99
CA GLU A 40 -16.20 5.23 9.16
C GLU A 40 -14.76 5.27 8.68
N TYR A 41 -14.27 6.45 8.31
CA TYR A 41 -12.87 6.67 7.94
C TYR A 41 -11.92 6.33 9.09
N GLN A 42 -12.17 6.82 10.31
CA GLN A 42 -11.34 6.53 11.47
C GLN A 42 -11.33 5.03 11.82
N GLN A 43 -12.44 4.34 11.65
CA GLN A 43 -12.50 2.89 11.81
C GLN A 43 -11.67 2.15 10.77
N ALA A 44 -11.74 2.58 9.51
CA ALA A 44 -10.93 2.02 8.42
C ALA A 44 -9.43 2.26 8.65
N LEU A 45 -9.05 3.48 9.01
CA LEU A 45 -7.66 3.84 9.32
C LEU A 45 -7.11 3.04 10.49
N ALA A 46 -7.85 2.93 11.59
CA ALA A 46 -7.45 2.12 12.74
C ALA A 46 -7.23 0.65 12.37
N TRP A 47 -8.08 0.10 11.51
CA TRP A 47 -7.93 -1.26 11.01
C TRP A 47 -6.68 -1.41 10.12
N ILE A 48 -6.42 -0.45 9.22
CA ILE A 48 -5.22 -0.44 8.37
C ILE A 48 -3.95 -0.39 9.22
N GLN A 49 -3.96 0.40 10.28
CA GLN A 49 -2.82 0.52 11.19
C GLN A 49 -2.53 -0.77 11.95
N ALA A 50 -3.57 -1.38 12.52
CA ALA A 50 -3.43 -2.48 13.45
C ALA A 50 -3.43 -3.87 12.79
N GLU A 51 -4.27 -4.07 11.78
CA GLU A 51 -4.61 -5.40 11.27
C GLU A 51 -4.14 -5.67 9.84
N LEU A 52 -3.97 -4.61 9.00
CA LEU A 52 -3.56 -4.81 7.62
C LEU A 52 -2.14 -5.37 7.54
N ARG A 53 -2.02 -6.56 6.98
CA ARG A 53 -0.75 -7.25 6.77
C ARG A 53 -0.76 -8.04 5.47
N PHE A 54 0.42 -8.35 4.94
CA PHE A 54 0.58 -8.96 3.63
C PHE A 54 1.36 -10.28 3.65
N ASP A 55 1.68 -10.80 4.83
CA ASP A 55 2.32 -12.12 5.02
C ASP A 55 1.34 -13.29 4.86
N LEU A 56 0.44 -13.18 3.89
CA LEU A 56 -0.63 -14.14 3.65
C LEU A 56 -0.16 -15.26 2.72
N ASN A 57 -0.33 -16.52 3.18
CA ASN A 57 -0.02 -17.69 2.38
C ASN A 57 -1.14 -17.98 1.38
N HIS A 58 -1.32 -17.08 0.44
CA HIS A 58 -2.33 -17.16 -0.61
C HIS A 58 -1.76 -16.59 -1.91
N PHE A 59 -2.09 -17.22 -3.05
CA PHE A 59 -1.76 -16.67 -4.36
C PHE A 59 -2.75 -15.59 -4.74
N THR A 60 -2.25 -14.42 -5.04
CA THR A 60 -3.06 -13.26 -5.45
C THR A 60 -2.59 -12.74 -6.81
N SER A 61 -3.50 -12.17 -7.59
CA SER A 61 -3.17 -11.53 -8.86
C SER A 61 -2.25 -10.32 -8.62
N VAL A 62 -1.11 -10.31 -9.28
CA VAL A 62 -0.15 -9.20 -9.19
C VAL A 62 -0.79 -7.92 -9.70
N PHE A 63 -1.42 -7.96 -10.87
CA PHE A 63 -2.07 -6.80 -11.47
C PHE A 63 -3.17 -6.22 -10.59
N GLU A 64 -4.16 -7.03 -10.18
CA GLU A 64 -5.27 -6.57 -9.35
C GLU A 64 -4.80 -6.02 -8.00
N THR A 65 -3.81 -6.68 -7.39
CA THR A 65 -3.27 -6.23 -6.10
C THR A 65 -2.56 -4.87 -6.25
N ILE A 66 -1.85 -4.64 -7.35
CA ILE A 66 -1.19 -3.36 -7.60
C ILE A 66 -2.22 -2.25 -7.78
N ILE A 67 -3.13 -2.37 -8.73
CA ILE A 67 -4.06 -1.29 -9.05
C ILE A 67 -5.04 -0.98 -7.92
N ARG A 68 -5.45 -1.99 -7.16
CA ARG A 68 -6.46 -1.86 -6.10
C ARG A 68 -5.83 -1.58 -4.74
N MET A 69 -4.91 -2.42 -4.28
CA MET A 69 -4.33 -2.29 -2.94
C MET A 69 -3.24 -1.23 -2.88
N VAL A 70 -2.23 -1.31 -3.77
CA VAL A 70 -1.18 -0.27 -3.79
C VAL A 70 -1.78 1.05 -4.20
N GLY A 71 -2.60 1.10 -5.26
CA GLY A 71 -3.29 2.31 -5.71
C GLY A 71 -4.19 2.93 -4.64
N GLY A 72 -4.98 2.12 -3.91
CA GLY A 72 -5.83 2.59 -2.81
C GLY A 72 -5.03 3.16 -1.63
N LEU A 73 -3.92 2.51 -1.25
CA LEU A 73 -3.01 3.03 -0.22
C LEU A 73 -2.36 4.35 -0.67
N LEU A 74 -1.93 4.45 -1.92
CA LEU A 74 -1.35 5.69 -2.46
C LEU A 74 -2.38 6.82 -2.55
N SER A 75 -3.62 6.52 -2.90
CA SER A 75 -4.74 7.48 -2.87
C SER A 75 -5.00 7.99 -1.45
N GLY A 76 -5.07 7.08 -0.47
CA GLY A 76 -5.17 7.44 0.95
C GLY A 76 -4.03 8.36 1.39
N TYR A 77 -2.79 8.05 1.02
CA TYR A 77 -1.65 8.92 1.32
C TYR A 77 -1.76 10.29 0.64
N ALA A 78 -2.12 10.33 -0.63
CA ALA A 78 -2.23 11.59 -1.39
C ALA A 78 -3.24 12.57 -0.77
N LEU A 79 -4.36 12.03 -0.27
CA LEU A 79 -5.43 12.83 0.32
C LEU A 79 -5.14 13.25 1.77
N THR A 80 -4.53 12.39 2.58
CA THR A 80 -4.42 12.58 4.03
C THR A 80 -3.02 12.93 4.50
N GLN A 81 -1.99 12.59 3.74
CA GLN A 81 -0.57 12.67 4.10
C GLN A 81 -0.21 11.83 5.34
N ASP A 82 -1.07 10.87 5.73
CA ASP A 82 -0.77 9.96 6.83
C ASP A 82 0.27 8.93 6.38
N PRO A 83 1.44 8.87 7.04
CA PRO A 83 2.55 8.02 6.63
C PRO A 83 2.25 6.53 6.69
N VAL A 84 1.22 6.09 7.40
CA VAL A 84 0.86 4.68 7.49
C VAL A 84 0.49 4.09 6.12
N TYR A 85 -0.20 4.87 5.30
CA TYR A 85 -0.56 4.45 3.95
C TYR A 85 0.66 4.18 3.08
N LEU A 86 1.63 5.08 3.11
CA LEU A 86 2.85 4.91 2.32
C LEU A 86 3.71 3.75 2.81
N GLN A 87 3.81 3.55 4.14
CA GLN A 87 4.53 2.40 4.72
C GLN A 87 3.90 1.07 4.32
N LYS A 88 2.56 0.99 4.31
CA LYS A 88 1.85 -0.20 3.85
C LYS A 88 2.00 -0.42 2.33
N ALA A 89 1.98 0.66 1.55
CA ALA A 89 2.21 0.59 0.11
C ALA A 89 3.62 0.08 -0.22
N GLU A 90 4.64 0.55 0.50
CA GLU A 90 6.03 0.11 0.37
C GLU A 90 6.18 -1.38 0.70
N ASP A 91 5.68 -1.85 1.86
CA ASP A 91 5.73 -3.27 2.24
C ASP A 91 5.06 -4.16 1.19
N LEU A 92 3.89 -3.75 0.68
CA LEU A 92 3.19 -4.52 -0.34
C LEU A 92 3.93 -4.51 -1.68
N ALA A 93 4.44 -3.35 -2.10
CA ALA A 93 5.21 -3.22 -3.33
C ALA A 93 6.47 -4.10 -3.32
N ASP A 94 7.22 -4.11 -2.21
CA ASP A 94 8.41 -4.96 -2.05
C ASP A 94 8.08 -6.45 -2.19
N ARG A 95 6.96 -6.91 -1.62
CA ARG A 95 6.49 -8.29 -1.77
C ARG A 95 6.08 -8.64 -3.20
N LEU A 96 5.43 -7.70 -3.88
CA LEU A 96 5.02 -7.87 -5.27
C LEU A 96 6.21 -7.90 -6.24
N MET A 97 7.29 -7.18 -5.91
CA MET A 97 8.53 -7.23 -6.71
C MET A 97 9.15 -8.63 -6.78
N ALA A 98 8.89 -9.50 -5.81
CA ALA A 98 9.33 -10.89 -5.87
C ALA A 98 8.68 -11.70 -7.01
N SER A 99 7.57 -11.20 -7.58
CA SER A 99 6.93 -11.83 -8.75
C SER A 99 7.65 -11.59 -10.07
N TYR A 100 8.62 -10.66 -10.13
CA TYR A 100 9.28 -10.26 -11.37
C TYR A 100 10.50 -11.12 -11.67
N GLU A 101 10.53 -11.68 -12.89
CA GLU A 101 11.69 -12.33 -13.49
C GLU A 101 12.18 -11.46 -14.66
N GLY A 102 13.11 -10.56 -14.40
CA GLY A 102 13.53 -9.53 -15.35
C GLY A 102 12.46 -8.47 -15.56
N LEU A 103 11.97 -8.32 -16.79
CA LEU A 103 10.94 -7.31 -17.15
C LEU A 103 9.51 -7.84 -17.04
N LEU A 104 9.33 -9.12 -16.85
CA LEU A 104 8.02 -9.77 -16.83
C LEU A 104 7.73 -10.27 -15.42
N ASN A 105 6.49 -10.10 -14.99
CA ASN A 105 6.02 -10.66 -13.73
C ASN A 105 5.19 -11.94 -13.95
N HIS A 106 5.21 -12.82 -12.96
CA HIS A 106 4.19 -13.86 -12.85
C HIS A 106 2.82 -13.21 -12.65
N PRO A 107 1.75 -13.74 -13.27
CA PRO A 107 0.41 -13.19 -13.11
C PRO A 107 -0.10 -13.28 -11.67
N ASN A 108 0.33 -14.30 -10.92
CA ASN A 108 -0.02 -14.49 -9.52
C ASN A 108 1.22 -14.73 -8.68
N VAL A 109 1.21 -14.20 -7.44
CA VAL A 109 2.30 -14.34 -6.46
C VAL A 109 1.75 -14.69 -5.09
N ASN A 110 2.49 -15.50 -4.34
CA ASN A 110 2.23 -15.74 -2.94
C ASN A 110 2.95 -14.68 -2.11
N LEU A 111 2.23 -13.79 -1.47
CA LEU A 111 2.78 -12.63 -0.75
C LEU A 111 3.62 -13.00 0.48
N ALA A 112 3.39 -14.19 1.09
CA ALA A 112 4.19 -14.64 2.23
C ALA A 112 5.55 -15.19 1.80
N THR A 113 5.62 -15.85 0.64
CA THR A 113 6.82 -16.58 0.21
C THR A 113 7.55 -15.93 -0.96
N GLY A 114 6.92 -15.01 -1.68
CA GLY A 114 7.40 -14.45 -2.94
C GLY A 114 7.33 -15.42 -4.14
N ALA A 115 6.79 -16.62 -3.95
CA ALA A 115 6.73 -17.61 -5.02
C ALA A 115 5.72 -17.19 -6.10
N GLY A 116 6.17 -17.13 -7.36
CA GLY A 116 5.30 -16.96 -8.52
C GLY A 116 4.49 -18.23 -8.80
N SER A 117 3.26 -18.08 -9.31
CA SER A 117 2.44 -19.22 -9.72
C SER A 117 3.05 -19.92 -10.92
N GLN A 118 3.21 -21.24 -10.81
CA GLN A 118 3.67 -22.09 -11.92
C GLN A 118 2.52 -22.55 -12.84
N VAL A 119 1.27 -22.35 -12.42
CA VAL A 119 0.08 -22.80 -13.15
C VAL A 119 -0.29 -21.82 -14.26
N GLU A 120 -0.22 -20.53 -13.99
CA GLU A 120 -0.50 -19.47 -14.97
C GLU A 120 0.80 -18.74 -15.31
N LYS A 121 1.21 -18.87 -16.57
CA LYS A 121 2.45 -18.26 -17.10
C LYS A 121 2.19 -17.14 -18.11
N LYS A 122 0.93 -16.77 -18.32
CA LYS A 122 0.55 -15.77 -19.33
C LYS A 122 0.02 -14.53 -18.63
N SER A 123 0.73 -13.44 -18.75
CA SER A 123 0.23 -12.10 -18.45
C SER A 123 -0.08 -11.35 -19.74
N SER A 124 -1.10 -10.53 -19.75
CA SER A 124 -1.36 -9.63 -20.88
C SER A 124 -0.38 -8.45 -20.86
N LEU A 125 -0.15 -7.84 -22.02
CA LEU A 125 0.68 -6.65 -22.11
C LEU A 125 0.12 -5.51 -21.25
N ALA A 126 -1.20 -5.37 -21.18
CA ALA A 126 -1.86 -4.37 -20.36
C ALA A 126 -1.56 -4.58 -18.87
N GLU A 127 -1.67 -5.81 -18.36
CA GLU A 127 -1.35 -6.12 -16.95
C GLU A 127 0.09 -5.80 -16.58
N ILE A 128 1.04 -6.04 -17.50
CA ILE A 128 2.46 -5.77 -17.24
C ILE A 128 2.76 -4.27 -17.31
N ALA A 129 2.24 -3.58 -18.34
CA ALA A 129 2.62 -2.21 -18.62
C ALA A 129 1.99 -1.20 -17.66
N THR A 130 0.77 -1.45 -17.18
CA THR A 130 0.07 -0.51 -16.28
C THR A 130 0.58 -0.52 -14.86
N ASN A 131 1.22 -1.60 -14.40
CA ASN A 131 1.83 -1.69 -13.05
C ASN A 131 2.89 -0.61 -12.78
N TYR A 132 3.43 -0.02 -13.84
CA TYR A 132 4.49 0.98 -13.77
C TYR A 132 4.06 2.27 -13.07
N VAL A 133 2.80 2.65 -13.18
CA VAL A 133 2.28 3.91 -12.63
C VAL A 133 2.36 3.91 -11.11
N GLU A 134 1.83 2.88 -10.47
CA GLU A 134 1.80 2.74 -9.01
C GLU A 134 3.20 2.58 -8.42
N PHE A 135 4.05 1.77 -9.06
CA PHE A 135 5.45 1.62 -8.61
C PHE A 135 6.26 2.88 -8.74
N MET A 136 6.11 3.64 -9.83
CA MET A 136 6.76 4.95 -9.98
C MET A 136 6.32 5.93 -8.90
N TYR A 137 5.01 6.05 -8.67
CA TYR A 137 4.49 6.96 -7.66
C TYR A 137 4.99 6.59 -6.26
N THR A 138 4.97 5.32 -5.90
CA THR A 138 5.52 4.82 -4.62
C THR A 138 6.99 5.20 -4.48
N THR A 139 7.79 4.92 -5.48
CA THR A 139 9.24 5.22 -5.47
C THR A 139 9.50 6.73 -5.31
N ILE A 140 8.81 7.57 -6.06
CA ILE A 140 8.95 9.03 -6.00
C ILE A 140 8.60 9.53 -4.59
N MET A 141 7.50 9.07 -4.02
CA MET A 141 7.07 9.49 -2.69
C MET A 141 8.07 9.11 -1.60
N ILE A 142 8.60 7.89 -1.64
CA ILE A 142 9.63 7.43 -0.69
C ILE A 142 10.90 8.27 -0.80
N VAL A 143 11.39 8.49 -2.01
CA VAL A 143 12.61 9.29 -2.26
C VAL A 143 12.42 10.74 -1.81
N VAL A 144 11.28 11.36 -2.13
CA VAL A 144 10.98 12.74 -1.73
C VAL A 144 10.93 12.86 -0.21
N LEU A 145 10.28 11.92 0.49
CA LEU A 145 10.22 11.93 1.95
C LEU A 145 11.60 11.75 2.58
N ASP A 146 12.44 10.89 2.04
CA ASP A 146 13.80 10.68 2.53
C ASP A 146 14.66 11.94 2.37
N ILE A 147 14.56 12.62 1.24
CA ILE A 147 15.23 13.91 1.01
C ILE A 147 14.75 14.95 2.02
N CYS A 148 13.43 15.06 2.21
CA CYS A 148 12.85 15.99 3.17
C CYS A 148 13.26 15.70 4.63
N ARG A 149 13.37 14.43 5.01
CA ARG A 149 13.84 14.02 6.34
C ARG A 149 15.32 14.38 6.54
N LYS A 150 16.17 14.07 5.56
CA LYS A 150 17.61 14.41 5.57
C LYS A 150 17.84 15.92 5.63
N SER A 151 17.10 16.70 4.84
CA SER A 151 17.18 18.17 4.84
C SER A 151 16.77 18.76 6.20
N ARG A 152 15.71 18.24 6.83
CA ARG A 152 15.31 18.67 8.18
C ARG A 152 16.34 18.28 9.24
N GLY A 153 16.98 17.12 9.14
CA GLY A 153 18.07 16.70 10.01
C GLY A 153 19.28 17.62 9.91
N ILE A 154 19.65 18.04 8.72
CA ILE A 154 20.75 19.01 8.49
C ILE A 154 20.42 20.37 9.10
N LEU A 155 19.19 20.85 8.95
CA LEU A 155 18.75 22.12 9.55
C LEU A 155 18.70 22.07 11.09
N SER A 156 18.44 20.91 11.69
CA SER A 156 18.45 20.73 13.15
C SER A 156 19.87 20.73 13.73
N ILE A 157 20.84 20.24 12.99
CA ILE A 157 22.27 20.24 13.39
C ILE A 157 22.85 21.66 13.33
N GLY A 158 22.34 22.53 12.45
CA GLY A 158 22.75 23.93 12.34
C GLY A 158 22.29 24.86 13.45
N ARG A 159 21.34 24.45 14.28
CA ARG A 159 20.88 25.20 15.47
C ARG A 159 21.64 24.74 16.73
N ARG A 160 22.94 25.04 16.82
CA ARG A 160 23.61 25.03 18.12
C ARG A 160 23.03 26.16 18.98
N PRO A 161 22.59 25.92 20.21
CA PRO A 161 22.22 27.01 21.07
C PRO A 161 23.46 27.89 21.29
N ASN A 162 23.32 29.20 20.99
CA ASN A 162 24.30 30.20 21.39
C ASN A 162 24.50 30.05 22.89
N ARG A 163 25.61 29.49 23.33
CA ARG A 163 26.16 29.70 24.66
C ARG A 163 26.61 31.16 24.70
N LEU A 164 25.72 32.00 25.09
CA LEU A 164 26.10 33.36 25.53
C LEU A 164 27.08 33.23 26.66
N LEU A 165 28.26 33.77 26.42
CA LEU A 165 29.26 34.14 27.37
C LEU A 165 28.61 34.93 28.49
N ASN A 166 28.60 34.41 29.72
CA ASN A 166 28.54 35.21 30.92
C ASN A 166 29.89 35.03 31.62
N SER A 167 30.71 36.03 31.44
CA SER A 167 31.80 36.40 32.32
C SER A 167 31.25 37.32 33.42
#